data_a127f9ab5b1114d1e9a7c235eb3a041a
#
_entry.id   a127f9ab5b1114d1e9a7c235eb3a041a
#
_cell.length_a   1.000
_cell.length_b   1.000
_cell.length_c   1.000
_cell.angle_alpha   90.00
_cell.angle_beta   90.00
_cell.angle_gamma   90.00
#
_symmetry.space_group_name_H-M   'P 1'
#
loop_
_entity.id
_entity.type
_entity.pdbx_description
1 polymer ?
#
loop_
_entity_poly.entity_id
_entity_poly.type
_entity_poly.pdbx_seq_one_letter_code
_entity_poly.pdbx_strand_id
1 'polypeptide(L)'
;RALDDAALIAIFTHRPDLVTPVPPDIASLAIRASSAPSLARAVDGLNKWQLQILEICAVLNEPFSEKEVVALSEKSALFVLPALVDRALIYQDKDGYRIPSNLREVLGNEIAGLGPASFAPLKVKKLDEAPAASKKVLDAMVWGPPRGSISDVKKPSAGVQWLLEEKFLI
;
A
#
# COMPACT_ATOMS: atom_id res chain seq x y z
N ARG A 1 -21.66 3.08 -3.72
CA ARG A 1 -22.13 3.63 -4.99
C ARG A 1 -22.42 2.45 -5.91
N ALA A 2 -23.57 2.40 -6.52
CA ALA A 2 -23.82 1.41 -7.55
C ALA A 2 -22.79 1.66 -8.68
N LEU A 3 -22.05 0.63 -9.09
CA LEU A 3 -21.21 0.68 -10.26
C LEU A 3 -22.15 0.91 -11.47
N ASP A 4 -21.81 1.87 -12.31
CA ASP A 4 -22.49 2.04 -13.59
C ASP A 4 -21.95 1.01 -14.60
N ASP A 5 -22.65 0.86 -15.72
CA ASP A 5 -22.29 -0.11 -16.76
C ASP A 5 -20.89 0.15 -17.33
N ALA A 6 -20.46 1.41 -17.41
CA ALA A 6 -19.13 1.77 -17.92
C ALA A 6 -18.03 1.28 -16.96
N ALA A 7 -18.20 1.44 -15.65
CA ALA A 7 -17.28 0.94 -14.66
C ALA A 7 -17.21 -0.60 -14.65
N LEU A 8 -18.33 -1.30 -14.82
CA LEU A 8 -18.35 -2.75 -14.94
C LEU A 8 -17.61 -3.23 -16.20
N ILE A 9 -17.83 -2.57 -17.34
CA ILE A 9 -17.12 -2.87 -18.60
C ILE A 9 -15.61 -2.68 -18.40
N ALA A 10 -15.17 -1.58 -17.76
CA ALA A 10 -13.76 -1.33 -17.49
C ALA A 10 -13.15 -2.45 -16.64
N ILE A 11 -13.83 -2.84 -15.55
CA ILE A 11 -13.40 -3.94 -14.68
C ILE A 11 -13.28 -5.24 -15.48
N PHE A 12 -14.28 -5.63 -16.26
CA PHE A 12 -14.27 -6.88 -17.02
C PHE A 12 -13.21 -6.90 -18.12
N THR A 13 -12.92 -5.75 -18.70
CA THR A 13 -11.84 -5.61 -19.70
C THR A 13 -10.47 -5.90 -19.09
N HIS A 14 -10.23 -5.44 -17.87
CA HIS A 14 -8.95 -5.61 -17.17
C HIS A 14 -8.89 -6.85 -16.29
N ARG A 15 -10.03 -7.48 -16.01
CA ARG A 15 -10.17 -8.62 -15.09
C ARG A 15 -10.99 -9.75 -15.75
N PRO A 16 -10.44 -10.42 -16.78
CA PRO A 16 -11.14 -11.53 -17.45
C PRO A 16 -11.42 -12.72 -16.52
N ASP A 17 -10.69 -12.84 -15.43
CA ASP A 17 -10.95 -13.83 -14.38
C ASP A 17 -12.31 -13.66 -13.69
N LEU A 18 -12.90 -12.48 -13.76
CA LEU A 18 -14.20 -12.19 -13.15
C LEU A 18 -15.39 -12.62 -14.01
N VAL A 19 -15.19 -12.82 -15.31
CA VAL A 19 -16.27 -13.20 -16.23
C VAL A 19 -16.31 -14.67 -16.60
N THR A 20 -15.34 -15.46 -16.17
CA THR A 20 -15.28 -16.91 -16.48
C THR A 20 -15.13 -17.73 -15.19
N PRO A 21 -16.21 -18.46 -14.79
CA PRO A 21 -17.59 -18.38 -15.27
C PRO A 21 -18.27 -17.07 -14.89
N VAL A 22 -19.31 -16.68 -15.62
CA VAL A 22 -20.07 -15.44 -15.34
C VAL A 22 -20.69 -15.55 -13.93
N PRO A 23 -20.47 -14.55 -13.04
CA PRO A 23 -21.11 -14.56 -11.71
C PRO A 23 -22.63 -14.35 -11.85
N PRO A 24 -23.41 -15.02 -10.99
CA PRO A 24 -24.87 -14.97 -11.08
C PRO A 24 -25.45 -13.59 -10.68
N ASP A 25 -24.73 -12.83 -9.88
CA ASP A 25 -25.14 -11.55 -9.35
C ASP A 25 -23.93 -10.67 -8.95
N ILE A 26 -24.21 -9.41 -8.64
CA ILE A 26 -23.20 -8.40 -8.24
C ILE A 26 -22.51 -8.77 -6.91
N ALA A 27 -23.22 -9.40 -5.96
CA ALA A 27 -22.62 -9.80 -4.70
C ALA A 27 -21.56 -10.90 -4.91
N SER A 28 -21.88 -11.89 -5.73
CA SER A 28 -20.95 -12.94 -6.14
C SER A 28 -19.74 -12.38 -6.91
N LEU A 29 -19.96 -11.37 -7.77
CA LEU A 29 -18.90 -10.65 -8.46
C LEU A 29 -17.99 -9.95 -7.45
N ALA A 30 -18.54 -9.22 -6.49
CA ALA A 30 -17.78 -8.49 -5.47
C ALA A 30 -16.93 -9.44 -4.61
N ILE A 31 -17.51 -10.57 -4.17
CA ILE A 31 -16.78 -11.60 -3.41
C ILE A 31 -15.62 -12.16 -4.24
N ARG A 32 -15.85 -12.48 -5.51
CA ARG A 32 -14.80 -12.99 -6.40
C ARG A 32 -13.71 -11.94 -6.62
N ALA A 33 -14.08 -10.70 -6.92
CA ALA A 33 -13.15 -9.61 -7.19
C ALA A 33 -12.24 -9.30 -5.99
N SER A 34 -12.73 -9.49 -4.76
CA SER A 34 -11.98 -9.28 -3.53
C SER A 34 -11.26 -10.53 -2.99
N SER A 35 -11.41 -11.68 -3.65
CA SER A 35 -10.70 -12.91 -3.23
C SER A 35 -9.20 -12.81 -3.50
N ALA A 36 -8.37 -13.37 -2.61
CA ALA A 36 -6.91 -13.30 -2.73
C ALA A 36 -6.38 -13.82 -4.08
N PRO A 37 -6.83 -14.98 -4.63
CA PRO A 37 -6.36 -15.46 -5.93
C PRO A 37 -6.72 -14.52 -7.09
N SER A 38 -7.86 -13.85 -7.04
CA SER A 38 -8.32 -12.94 -8.07
C SER A 38 -7.57 -11.60 -7.98
N LEU A 39 -7.33 -11.10 -6.77
CA LEU A 39 -6.50 -9.92 -6.53
C LEU A 39 -5.04 -10.15 -6.98
N ALA A 40 -4.46 -11.33 -6.68
CA ALA A 40 -3.10 -11.66 -7.12
C ALA A 40 -2.96 -11.56 -8.64
N ARG A 41 -3.90 -12.14 -9.41
CA ARG A 41 -3.89 -12.02 -10.88
C ARG A 41 -4.01 -10.57 -11.36
N ALA A 42 -4.79 -9.74 -10.67
CA ALA A 42 -4.90 -8.33 -11.00
C ALA A 42 -3.61 -7.56 -10.73
N VAL A 43 -2.92 -7.88 -9.63
CA VAL A 43 -1.61 -7.32 -9.26
C VAL A 43 -0.54 -7.74 -10.26
N ASP A 44 -0.50 -9.01 -10.68
CA ASP A 44 0.45 -9.53 -11.67
C ASP A 44 0.34 -8.80 -13.03
N GLY A 45 -0.82 -8.24 -13.34
CA GLY A 45 -1.07 -7.47 -14.56
C GLY A 45 -0.63 -5.99 -14.48
N LEU A 46 -0.07 -5.53 -13.36
CA LEU A 46 0.37 -4.15 -13.18
C LEU A 46 1.78 -3.92 -13.71
N ASN A 47 2.01 -2.73 -14.27
CA ASN A 47 3.39 -2.28 -14.47
C ASN A 47 4.01 -1.80 -13.14
N LYS A 48 5.33 -1.63 -13.13
CA LYS A 48 6.09 -1.25 -11.93
C LYS A 48 5.54 0.01 -11.25
N TRP A 49 5.20 1.03 -12.02
CA TRP A 49 4.69 2.28 -11.49
C TRP A 49 3.29 2.12 -10.86
N GLN A 50 2.40 1.37 -11.52
CA GLN A 50 1.09 1.04 -10.99
C GLN A 50 1.19 0.24 -9.68
N LEU A 51 2.12 -0.72 -9.62
CA LEU A 51 2.36 -1.49 -8.41
C LEU A 51 2.86 -0.60 -7.27
N GLN A 52 3.82 0.27 -7.51
CA GLN A 52 4.33 1.20 -6.50
C GLN A 52 3.22 2.12 -5.95
N ILE A 53 2.34 2.65 -6.81
CA ILE A 53 1.21 3.46 -6.34
C ILE A 53 0.18 2.63 -5.58
N LEU A 54 -0.08 1.40 -6.00
CA LEU A 54 -0.95 0.47 -5.26
C LEU A 54 -0.40 0.17 -3.86
N GLU A 55 0.90 -0.06 -3.75
CA GLU A 55 1.59 -0.26 -2.47
C GLU A 55 1.46 0.96 -1.56
N ILE A 56 1.60 2.18 -2.11
CA ILE A 56 1.35 3.42 -1.36
C ILE A 56 -0.10 3.47 -0.86
N CYS A 57 -1.08 3.15 -1.72
CA CYS A 57 -2.47 3.07 -1.31
C CYS A 57 -2.70 2.05 -0.18
N ALA A 58 -1.97 0.93 -0.21
CA ALA A 58 -2.11 -0.12 0.79
C ALA A 58 -1.50 0.22 2.15
N VAL A 59 -0.54 1.15 2.24
CA VAL A 59 0.03 1.61 3.51
C VAL A 59 -0.73 2.79 4.12
N LEU A 60 -1.55 3.49 3.35
CA LEU A 60 -2.38 4.59 3.85
C LEU A 60 -3.52 4.08 4.74
N ASN A 61 -3.93 4.92 5.69
CA ASN A 61 -5.13 4.69 6.48
C ASN A 61 -6.38 4.94 5.65
N GLU A 62 -7.36 4.05 5.74
CA GLU A 62 -8.61 4.16 5.00
C GLU A 62 -9.69 4.92 5.80
N PRO A 63 -10.48 5.77 5.12
CA PRO A 63 -10.38 6.17 3.72
C PRO A 63 -9.21 7.13 3.48
N PHE A 64 -8.56 7.06 2.32
CA PHE A 64 -7.47 7.97 1.95
C PHE A 64 -7.83 8.86 0.76
N SER A 65 -7.14 9.98 0.65
CA SER A 65 -7.35 11.00 -0.38
C SER A 65 -6.22 11.01 -1.41
N GLU A 66 -6.48 11.60 -2.57
CA GLU A 66 -5.46 11.87 -3.59
C GLU A 66 -4.27 12.67 -3.04
N LYS A 67 -4.52 13.60 -2.11
CA LYS A 67 -3.47 14.41 -1.49
C LYS A 67 -2.49 13.56 -0.67
N GLU A 68 -3.00 12.55 0.04
CA GLU A 68 -2.17 11.64 0.82
C GLU A 68 -1.33 10.73 -0.09
N VAL A 69 -1.91 10.24 -1.20
CA VAL A 69 -1.15 9.49 -2.21
C VAL A 69 -0.02 10.35 -2.80
N VAL A 70 -0.33 11.60 -3.19
CA VAL A 70 0.67 12.53 -3.74
C VAL A 70 1.74 12.90 -2.71
N ALA A 71 1.39 12.98 -1.42
CA ALA A 71 2.34 13.29 -0.35
C ALA A 71 3.41 12.21 -0.16
N LEU A 72 3.11 10.96 -0.49
CA LEU A 72 4.04 9.82 -0.44
C LEU A 72 4.67 9.47 -1.79
N SER A 73 4.28 10.17 -2.86
CA SER A 73 4.75 9.92 -4.22
C SER A 73 4.97 11.24 -4.96
N GLU A 74 4.35 11.40 -6.10
CA GLU A 74 4.37 12.62 -6.91
C GLU A 74 3.01 12.84 -7.59
N LYS A 75 2.81 14.01 -8.18
CA LYS A 75 1.53 14.37 -8.84
C LYS A 75 1.14 13.42 -9.98
N SER A 76 2.10 12.79 -10.63
CA SER A 76 1.84 11.83 -11.71
C SER A 76 1.11 10.57 -11.21
N ALA A 77 1.15 10.26 -9.91
CA ALA A 77 0.39 9.17 -9.31
C ALA A 77 -1.13 9.31 -9.56
N LEU A 78 -1.65 10.53 -9.68
CA LEU A 78 -3.06 10.77 -9.94
C LEU A 78 -3.54 10.18 -11.29
N PHE A 79 -2.65 10.04 -12.27
CA PHE A 79 -2.97 9.38 -13.54
C PHE A 79 -3.07 7.86 -13.41
N VAL A 80 -2.55 7.29 -12.33
CA VAL A 80 -2.57 5.84 -12.07
C VAL A 80 -3.83 5.41 -11.34
N LEU A 81 -4.38 6.25 -10.47
CA LEU A 81 -5.54 5.91 -9.63
C LEU A 81 -6.74 5.40 -10.45
N PRO A 82 -7.15 6.04 -11.58
CA PRO A 82 -8.23 5.51 -12.40
C PRO A 82 -7.95 4.09 -12.92
N ALA A 83 -6.72 3.80 -13.34
CA ALA A 83 -6.34 2.48 -13.82
C ALA A 83 -6.37 1.40 -12.72
N LEU A 84 -6.16 1.77 -11.47
CA LEU A 84 -6.33 0.88 -10.32
C LEU A 84 -7.81 0.66 -9.97
N VAL A 85 -8.65 1.70 -10.11
CA VAL A 85 -10.11 1.60 -9.98
C VAL A 85 -10.68 0.67 -11.05
N ASP A 86 -10.27 0.83 -12.31
CA ASP A 86 -10.72 0.00 -13.44
C ASP A 86 -10.35 -1.49 -13.26
N ARG A 87 -9.40 -1.80 -12.39
CA ARG A 87 -9.01 -3.16 -12.01
C ARG A 87 -9.64 -3.64 -10.70
N ALA A 88 -10.50 -2.81 -10.09
CA ALA A 88 -11.07 -3.07 -8.76
C ALA A 88 -9.99 -3.38 -7.68
N LEU A 89 -8.79 -2.80 -7.82
CA LEU A 89 -7.71 -2.85 -6.84
C LEU A 89 -7.81 -1.75 -5.78
N ILE A 90 -8.47 -0.65 -6.13
CA ILE A 90 -8.97 0.37 -5.21
C ILE A 90 -10.41 0.71 -5.61
N TYR A 91 -11.16 1.26 -4.69
CA TYR A 91 -12.50 1.78 -4.97
C TYR A 91 -12.74 3.09 -4.24
N GLN A 92 -13.60 3.92 -4.79
CA GLN A 92 -13.94 5.22 -4.23
C GLN A 92 -15.35 5.18 -3.64
N ASP A 93 -15.47 5.64 -2.40
CA ASP A 93 -16.76 5.95 -1.79
C ASP A 93 -16.90 7.48 -1.56
N LYS A 94 -17.92 7.88 -0.79
CA LYS A 94 -18.17 9.30 -0.49
C LYS A 94 -17.07 9.94 0.37
N ASP A 95 -16.31 9.14 1.10
CA ASP A 95 -15.34 9.61 2.10
C ASP A 95 -13.89 9.57 1.55
N GLY A 96 -13.65 8.88 0.42
CA GLY A 96 -12.34 8.75 -0.20
C GLY A 96 -12.10 7.41 -0.88
N TYR A 97 -10.83 7.06 -1.06
CA TYR A 97 -10.42 5.78 -1.62
C TYR A 97 -10.23 4.73 -0.53
N ARG A 98 -10.50 3.48 -0.90
CA ARG A 98 -10.28 2.29 -0.08
C ARG A 98 -9.71 1.17 -0.92
N ILE A 99 -9.15 0.16 -0.26
CA ILE A 99 -8.67 -1.06 -0.90
C ILE A 99 -9.53 -2.27 -0.49
N PRO A 100 -9.60 -3.34 -1.31
CA PRO A 100 -10.18 -4.61 -0.92
C PRO A 100 -9.47 -5.20 0.32
N SER A 101 -10.24 -5.79 1.24
CA SER A 101 -9.72 -6.28 2.53
C SER A 101 -8.54 -7.26 2.41
N ASN A 102 -8.54 -8.12 1.38
CA ASN A 102 -7.49 -9.12 1.18
C ASN A 102 -6.29 -8.60 0.38
N LEU A 103 -6.30 -7.32 -0.06
CA LEU A 103 -5.23 -6.81 -0.92
C LEU A 103 -3.89 -6.73 -0.18
N ARG A 104 -3.90 -6.32 1.09
CA ARG A 104 -2.66 -6.26 1.91
C ARG A 104 -2.02 -7.62 2.06
N GLU A 105 -2.83 -8.68 2.24
CA GLU A 105 -2.34 -10.06 2.31
C GLU A 105 -1.68 -10.48 1.00
N VAL A 106 -2.30 -10.13 -0.13
CA VAL A 106 -1.77 -10.43 -1.48
C VAL A 106 -0.45 -9.71 -1.76
N LEU A 107 -0.32 -8.45 -1.34
CA LEU A 107 0.91 -7.68 -1.47
C LEU A 107 2.02 -8.15 -0.52
N GLY A 108 1.66 -8.93 0.51
CA GLY A 108 2.59 -9.49 1.48
C GLY A 108 2.90 -8.57 2.66
N ASN A 109 3.80 -9.04 3.53
CA ASN A 109 4.11 -8.37 4.80
C ASN A 109 5.06 -7.17 4.66
N GLU A 110 5.59 -6.94 3.47
CA GLU A 110 6.63 -5.94 3.19
C GLU A 110 6.18 -4.95 2.13
N ILE A 111 4.94 -4.51 2.20
CA ILE A 111 4.36 -3.57 1.25
C ILE A 111 5.27 -2.33 1.16
N ALA A 112 5.75 -2.02 -0.04
CA ALA A 112 6.71 -0.94 -0.32
C ALA A 112 7.99 -0.99 0.54
N GLY A 113 8.36 -2.17 1.07
CA GLY A 113 9.44 -2.32 2.03
C GLY A 113 9.15 -1.70 3.40
N LEU A 114 7.92 -1.31 3.64
CA LEU A 114 7.44 -0.73 4.88
C LEU A 114 6.78 -1.84 5.71
N GLY A 115 6.99 -1.83 7.02
CA GLY A 115 6.24 -2.69 7.94
C GLY A 115 4.77 -2.28 8.02
N PRO A 116 3.94 -3.02 8.76
CA PRO A 116 2.53 -2.69 8.94
C PRO A 116 2.38 -1.26 9.47
N ALA A 117 1.54 -0.48 8.80
CA ALA A 117 1.32 0.92 9.11
C ALA A 117 0.62 1.08 10.47
N SER A 118 1.37 1.41 11.49
CA SER A 118 0.86 1.99 12.72
C SER A 118 1.38 3.41 12.86
N PHE A 119 0.84 4.36 12.10
CA PHE A 119 1.52 5.64 11.94
C PHE A 119 0.93 6.76 12.79
N ALA A 120 1.70 7.15 13.79
CA ALA A 120 1.76 8.56 14.13
C ALA A 120 2.60 9.28 13.05
N PRO A 121 2.22 10.49 12.60
CA PRO A 121 2.99 11.23 11.61
C PRO A 121 4.44 11.41 12.09
N LEU A 122 5.39 10.94 11.29
CA LEU A 122 6.81 11.08 11.60
C LEU A 122 7.19 12.55 11.60
N LYS A 123 7.87 13.00 12.64
CA LYS A 123 8.44 14.34 12.72
C LYS A 123 9.76 14.39 11.94
N VAL A 124 9.69 14.43 10.62
CA VAL A 124 10.87 14.36 9.72
C VAL A 124 11.97 15.35 10.11
N LYS A 125 11.61 16.54 10.62
CA LYS A 125 12.57 17.55 11.12
C LYS A 125 13.47 17.02 12.25
N LYS A 126 13.03 16.04 13.01
CA LYS A 126 13.87 15.39 14.04
C LYS A 126 15.02 14.55 13.46
N LEU A 127 14.95 14.13 12.19
CA LEU A 127 16.06 13.42 11.55
C LEU A 127 17.33 14.29 11.44
N ASP A 128 17.18 15.59 11.34
CA ASP A 128 18.32 16.51 11.32
C ASP A 128 19.09 16.49 12.64
N GLU A 129 18.37 16.27 13.76
CA GLU A 129 18.89 16.18 15.13
C GLU A 129 19.35 14.76 15.49
N ALA A 130 19.17 13.78 14.60
CA ALA A 130 19.47 12.38 14.88
C ALA A 130 20.98 12.18 15.18
N PRO A 131 21.32 11.40 16.21
CA PRO A 131 22.69 11.01 16.48
C PRO A 131 23.36 10.36 15.28
N ALA A 132 24.68 10.52 15.12
CA ALA A 132 25.41 9.96 13.99
C ALA A 132 25.27 8.42 13.90
N ALA A 133 25.14 7.74 15.04
CA ALA A 133 24.88 6.30 15.07
C ALA A 133 23.50 5.93 14.49
N SER A 134 22.47 6.74 14.77
CA SER A 134 21.11 6.57 14.23
C SER A 134 21.07 6.84 12.72
N LYS A 135 21.77 7.88 12.25
CA LYS A 135 21.88 8.17 10.81
C LYS A 135 22.53 7.01 10.06
N LYS A 136 23.59 6.39 10.61
CA LYS A 136 24.22 5.22 9.99
C LYS A 136 23.27 4.02 9.87
N VAL A 137 22.40 3.81 10.87
CA VAL A 137 21.37 2.75 10.79
C VAL A 137 20.38 3.04 9.68
N LEU A 138 19.87 4.28 9.60
CA LEU A 138 18.94 4.67 8.55
C LEU A 138 19.58 4.59 7.16
N ASP A 139 20.82 5.06 6.99
CA ASP A 139 21.55 4.95 5.72
C ASP A 139 21.70 3.50 5.26
N ALA A 140 22.00 2.60 6.19
CA ALA A 140 22.08 1.17 5.88
C ALA A 140 20.72 0.59 5.43
N MET A 141 19.60 1.09 5.96
CA MET A 141 18.24 0.65 5.58
C MET A 141 17.76 1.29 4.27
N VAL A 142 18.25 2.48 3.90
CA VAL A 142 17.93 3.13 2.61
C VAL A 142 18.52 2.34 1.44
N TRP A 143 19.73 1.79 1.60
CA TRP A 143 20.46 1.07 0.53
C TRP A 143 20.38 -0.45 0.68
N GLY A 144 19.79 -0.95 1.76
CA GLY A 144 19.65 -2.36 2.08
C GLY A 144 18.19 -2.76 2.34
N PRO A 145 18.00 -3.96 2.91
CA PRO A 145 16.67 -4.37 3.37
C PRO A 145 16.15 -3.38 4.44
N PRO A 146 14.85 -3.00 4.39
CA PRO A 146 14.25 -2.09 5.38
C PRO A 146 14.06 -2.76 6.75
N ARG A 147 14.79 -3.80 7.02
CA ARG A 147 14.77 -4.62 8.23
C ARG A 147 16.16 -4.81 8.77
N GLY A 148 16.25 -4.88 10.11
CA GLY A 148 17.45 -5.26 10.82
C GLY A 148 17.13 -6.24 11.94
N SER A 149 18.11 -7.01 12.39
CA SER A 149 18.02 -7.83 13.58
C SER A 149 18.74 -7.13 14.73
N ILE A 150 18.14 -7.16 15.92
CA ILE A 150 18.74 -6.66 17.15
C ILE A 150 19.18 -7.88 17.95
N SER A 151 20.47 -7.96 18.28
CA SER A 151 21.03 -9.08 19.02
C SER A 151 20.53 -9.15 20.48
N ASP A 152 20.20 -8.01 21.07
CA ASP A 152 19.61 -7.92 22.40
C ASP A 152 18.47 -6.90 22.42
N VAL A 153 17.22 -7.39 22.47
CA VAL A 153 16.02 -6.57 22.51
C VAL A 153 15.94 -5.71 23.78
N LYS A 154 16.56 -6.15 24.89
CA LYS A 154 16.57 -5.41 26.16
C LYS A 154 17.62 -4.31 26.19
N LYS A 155 18.63 -4.39 25.33
CA LYS A 155 19.71 -3.40 25.22
C LYS A 155 20.06 -3.14 23.76
N PRO A 156 19.18 -2.47 23.01
CA PRO A 156 19.51 -2.07 21.66
C PRO A 156 20.71 -1.10 21.66
N SER A 157 21.44 -1.03 20.57
CA SER A 157 22.50 -0.02 20.45
C SER A 157 21.91 1.39 20.59
N ALA A 158 22.69 2.36 21.07
CA ALA A 158 22.22 3.73 21.30
C ALA A 158 21.56 4.36 20.05
N GLY A 159 22.08 4.05 18.84
CA GLY A 159 21.50 4.52 17.58
C GLY A 159 20.13 3.91 17.29
N VAL A 160 19.94 2.63 17.56
CA VAL A 160 18.66 1.93 17.38
C VAL A 160 17.68 2.37 18.47
N GLN A 161 18.13 2.51 19.71
CA GLN A 161 17.28 2.95 20.80
C GLN A 161 16.65 4.31 20.53
N TRP A 162 17.43 5.29 20.11
CA TRP A 162 16.92 6.62 19.74
C TRP A 162 15.86 6.54 18.61
N LEU A 163 16.08 5.70 17.59
CA LEU A 163 15.15 5.53 16.48
C LEU A 163 13.83 4.88 16.92
N LEU A 164 13.86 3.95 17.87
CA LEU A 164 12.66 3.34 18.46
C LEU A 164 11.90 4.34 19.34
N GLU A 165 12.60 5.13 20.17
CA GLU A 165 12.00 6.16 21.03
C GLU A 165 11.29 7.25 20.19
N GLU A 166 11.90 7.66 19.09
CA GLU A 166 11.33 8.67 18.17
C GLU A 166 10.40 8.05 17.11
N LYS A 167 10.16 6.74 17.16
CA LYS A 167 9.24 5.99 16.26
C LYS A 167 9.65 6.01 14.77
N PHE A 168 10.92 6.14 14.47
CA PHE A 168 11.46 5.90 13.13
C PHE A 168 11.67 4.41 12.83
N LEU A 169 11.75 3.57 13.87
CA LEU A 169 11.70 2.12 13.79
C LEU A 169 10.53 1.59 14.61
N ILE A 170 10.02 0.43 14.25
CA ILE A 170 8.95 -0.31 14.92
C ILE A 170 9.37 -1.75 15.17
#